data_14b291cafe747d7a4abaedc5582284a5
#
_entry.id   14b291cafe747d7a4abaedc5582284a5
#
_cell.length_a   1.000
_cell.length_b   1.000
_cell.length_c   1.000
_cell.angle_alpha   90.00
_cell.angle_beta   90.00
_cell.angle_gamma   90.00
#
_symmetry.space_group_name_H-M   'P 1'
#
loop_
_entity.id
_entity.type
_entity.pdbx_description
1 polymer ?
#
loop_
_entity_poly.entity_id
_entity_poly.type
_entity_poly.pdbx_seq_one_letter_code
_entity_poly.pdbx_strand_id
1 'polypeptide(L)'
;LPERIVIPPIKGEMVHLRPATIDDIARMEVIEAYVGASGITGKDRVAERGAVNAWVRRSVAWSNGEKSNESGVGDPESRRTIAWSIVTEADHDGDGELDAASSDNVIGMIFLIDIDGWARSARIQVVLGKDYRGRGYSRDIMPRVMTYGFAPEPAGLGMHRIWVAVPEQNTRSVSVYQSLGFVPSGRSRDALWNASENRYQDLIVMDTLVDEFDPIRSLDAFGMHVIEDNPGVKEALSAREHSIAIQLNSVHK
;
A
#
# COMPACT_ATOMS: atom_id res chain seq x y z
N LEU A 1 -11.86 -1.21 -14.39
CA LEU A 1 -12.07 -0.52 -13.11
C LEU A 1 -13.42 0.20 -13.11
N PRO A 2 -14.16 0.28 -12.00
CA PRO A 2 -15.42 0.98 -11.92
C PRO A 2 -15.23 2.49 -12.05
N GLU A 3 -16.27 3.20 -12.53
CA GLU A 3 -16.26 4.68 -12.60
C GLU A 3 -16.20 5.33 -11.21
N ARG A 4 -16.82 4.68 -10.23
CA ARG A 4 -16.82 5.07 -8.83
C ARG A 4 -16.44 3.86 -7.98
N ILE A 5 -15.52 4.07 -7.03
CA ILE A 5 -15.10 3.02 -6.11
C ILE A 5 -15.67 3.24 -4.71
N VAL A 6 -16.04 2.14 -4.05
CA VAL A 6 -16.26 2.12 -2.61
C VAL A 6 -15.00 1.53 -1.98
N ILE A 7 -14.22 2.39 -1.29
CA ILE A 7 -12.97 1.97 -0.66
C ILE A 7 -13.31 1.26 0.65
N PRO A 8 -13.00 -0.04 0.78
CA PRO A 8 -13.34 -0.77 1.99
C PRO A 8 -12.42 -0.40 3.14
N PRO A 9 -12.91 -0.36 4.39
CA PRO A 9 -12.05 -0.39 5.55
C PRO A 9 -11.35 -1.74 5.65
N ILE A 10 -10.14 -1.76 6.20
CA ILE A 10 -9.34 -2.98 6.37
C ILE A 10 -8.83 -3.01 7.81
N LYS A 11 -9.04 -4.15 8.50
CA LYS A 11 -8.58 -4.34 9.88
C LYS A 11 -7.20 -4.97 9.91
N GLY A 12 -6.32 -4.42 10.74
CA GLY A 12 -5.07 -5.05 11.15
C GLY A 12 -5.12 -5.50 12.60
N GLU A 13 -4.06 -6.14 13.06
CA GLU A 13 -3.92 -6.54 14.47
C GLU A 13 -3.36 -5.41 15.34
N MET A 14 -2.57 -4.51 14.73
CA MET A 14 -1.95 -3.37 15.42
C MET A 14 -2.67 -2.06 15.16
N VAL A 15 -3.20 -1.90 13.95
CA VAL A 15 -3.84 -0.68 13.43
C VAL A 15 -4.99 -1.04 12.52
N HIS A 16 -5.81 -0.04 12.17
CA HIS A 16 -6.88 -0.16 11.19
C HIS A 16 -6.65 0.77 10.01
N LEU A 17 -7.28 0.45 8.90
CA LEU A 17 -7.29 1.29 7.70
C LEU A 17 -8.72 1.75 7.45
N ARG A 18 -8.89 3.05 7.27
CA ARG A 18 -10.12 3.63 6.75
C ARG A 18 -9.82 4.47 5.50
N PRO A 19 -10.79 4.70 4.62
CA PRO A 19 -10.56 5.59 3.48
C PRO A 19 -10.02 6.94 3.94
N ALA A 20 -8.94 7.41 3.31
CA ALA A 20 -8.38 8.72 3.63
C ALA A 20 -9.32 9.84 3.19
N THR A 21 -9.37 10.90 3.96
CA THR A 21 -10.13 12.12 3.68
C THR A 21 -9.21 13.30 3.44
N ILE A 22 -9.74 14.37 2.85
CA ILE A 22 -8.98 15.62 2.65
C ILE A 22 -8.48 16.20 3.99
N ASP A 23 -9.26 16.07 5.05
CA ASP A 23 -8.88 16.56 6.38
C ASP A 23 -7.67 15.82 6.97
N ASP A 24 -7.44 14.57 6.58
CA ASP A 24 -6.28 13.80 7.03
C ASP A 24 -4.94 14.34 6.51
N ILE A 25 -4.96 15.12 5.43
CA ILE A 25 -3.74 15.71 4.85
C ILE A 25 -3.01 16.58 5.86
N ALA A 26 -3.74 17.39 6.60
CA ALA A 26 -3.15 18.26 7.62
C ALA A 26 -2.46 17.47 8.74
N ARG A 27 -3.02 16.31 9.10
CA ARG A 27 -2.44 15.44 10.13
C ARG A 27 -1.07 14.90 9.73
N MET A 28 -0.83 14.65 8.46
CA MET A 28 0.47 14.16 7.97
C MET A 28 1.62 15.14 8.26
N GLU A 29 1.35 16.43 8.24
CA GLU A 29 2.34 17.45 8.68
C GLU A 29 2.57 17.40 10.18
N VAL A 30 1.51 17.30 10.98
CA VAL A 30 1.59 17.26 12.45
C VAL A 30 2.43 16.09 12.93
N ILE A 31 2.31 14.92 12.31
CA ILE A 31 3.08 13.72 12.64
C ILE A 31 4.45 13.67 11.96
N GLU A 32 4.88 14.75 11.33
CA GLU A 32 6.18 14.85 10.65
C GLU A 32 6.43 13.72 9.63
N ALA A 33 5.41 13.35 8.86
CA ALA A 33 5.46 12.23 7.92
C ALA A 33 6.48 12.43 6.78
N TYR A 34 6.87 13.67 6.48
CA TYR A 34 7.78 13.99 5.37
C TYR A 34 9.23 14.21 5.81
N VAL A 35 9.51 14.12 7.11
CA VAL A 35 10.88 14.21 7.62
C VAL A 35 11.67 12.97 7.20
N GLY A 36 12.85 13.19 6.60
CA GLY A 36 13.71 12.11 6.14
C GLY A 36 13.22 11.36 4.90
N ALA A 37 12.25 11.90 4.17
CA ALA A 37 11.67 11.27 2.98
C ALA A 37 12.71 10.92 1.91
N SER A 38 13.76 11.73 1.73
CA SER A 38 14.82 11.47 0.75
C SER A 38 15.55 10.15 0.95
N GLY A 39 15.72 9.71 2.20
CA GLY A 39 16.32 8.40 2.51
C GLY A 39 15.34 7.23 2.40
N ILE A 40 14.05 7.49 2.43
CA ILE A 40 12.99 6.46 2.42
C ILE A 40 12.44 6.25 1.01
N THR A 41 12.06 7.32 0.33
CA THR A 41 11.40 7.28 -0.99
C THR A 41 12.24 7.92 -2.10
N GLY A 42 13.33 8.61 -1.76
CA GLY A 42 14.16 9.36 -2.69
C GLY A 42 13.62 10.73 -3.07
N LYS A 43 12.49 11.15 -2.51
CA LYS A 43 11.91 12.48 -2.72
C LYS A 43 12.33 13.41 -1.58
N ASP A 44 12.51 14.70 -1.89
CA ASP A 44 12.63 15.70 -0.84
C ASP A 44 11.28 15.91 -0.11
N ARG A 45 11.29 16.66 0.98
CA ARG A 45 10.11 16.90 1.81
C ARG A 45 8.96 17.56 1.02
N VAL A 46 9.27 18.48 0.13
CA VAL A 46 8.26 19.21 -0.66
C VAL A 46 7.63 18.30 -1.70
N ALA A 47 8.46 17.50 -2.40
CA ALA A 47 8.00 16.53 -3.39
C ALA A 47 7.15 15.43 -2.76
N GLU A 48 7.53 14.93 -1.59
CA GLU A 48 6.77 13.90 -0.86
C GLU A 48 5.40 14.42 -0.41
N ARG A 49 5.37 15.62 0.17
CA ARG A 49 4.11 16.30 0.52
C ARG A 49 3.21 16.46 -0.69
N GLY A 50 3.75 16.96 -1.80
CA GLY A 50 3.00 17.14 -3.04
C GLY A 50 2.42 15.83 -3.57
N ALA A 51 3.19 14.75 -3.53
CA ALA A 51 2.75 13.43 -3.94
C ALA A 51 1.61 12.90 -3.06
N VAL A 52 1.77 12.92 -1.75
CA VAL A 52 0.74 12.45 -0.80
C VAL A 52 -0.55 13.24 -0.95
N ASN A 53 -0.46 14.57 -1.04
CA ASN A 53 -1.65 15.41 -1.25
C ASN A 53 -2.37 15.06 -2.55
N ALA A 54 -1.65 14.86 -3.65
CA ALA A 54 -2.24 14.47 -4.93
C ALA A 54 -2.91 13.08 -4.86
N TRP A 55 -2.28 12.11 -4.19
CA TRP A 55 -2.85 10.77 -4.05
C TRP A 55 -4.13 10.77 -3.23
N VAL A 56 -4.18 11.48 -2.12
CA VAL A 56 -5.40 11.60 -1.30
C VAL A 56 -6.52 12.24 -2.12
N ARG A 57 -6.24 13.32 -2.83
CA ARG A 57 -7.24 14.00 -3.66
C ARG A 57 -7.77 13.13 -4.79
N ARG A 58 -6.90 12.37 -5.45
CA ARG A 58 -7.29 11.42 -6.50
C ARG A 58 -8.15 10.29 -5.94
N SER A 59 -7.81 9.79 -4.75
CA SER A 59 -8.59 8.74 -4.08
C SER A 59 -9.99 9.22 -3.73
N VAL A 60 -10.11 10.42 -3.16
CA VAL A 60 -11.40 11.03 -2.82
C VAL A 60 -12.22 11.29 -4.09
N ALA A 61 -11.60 11.81 -5.14
CA ALA A 61 -12.26 12.06 -6.43
C ALA A 61 -12.85 10.77 -7.03
N TRP A 62 -12.08 9.68 -7.02
CA TRP A 62 -12.60 8.40 -7.51
C TRP A 62 -13.74 7.86 -6.66
N SER A 63 -13.68 8.00 -5.35
CA SER A 63 -14.77 7.61 -4.45
C SER A 63 -16.04 8.44 -4.63
N ASN A 64 -15.90 9.67 -5.13
CA ASN A 64 -17.01 10.56 -5.47
C ASN A 64 -17.56 10.34 -6.90
N GLY A 65 -16.93 9.48 -7.71
CA GLY A 65 -17.29 9.27 -9.09
C GLY A 65 -16.92 10.43 -10.02
N GLU A 66 -15.94 11.24 -9.64
CA GLU A 66 -15.43 12.31 -10.48
C GLU A 66 -14.62 11.72 -11.64
N LYS A 67 -14.90 12.20 -12.85
CA LYS A 67 -14.19 11.73 -14.05
C LYS A 67 -12.76 12.24 -14.01
N SER A 68 -11.80 11.32 -14.16
CA SER A 68 -10.46 11.70 -14.61
C SER A 68 -10.55 12.08 -16.09
N ASN A 69 -9.70 12.99 -16.54
CA ASN A 69 -9.54 13.24 -17.97
C ASN A 69 -8.97 11.96 -18.59
N GLU A 70 -9.83 11.17 -19.23
CA GLU A 70 -9.45 9.95 -19.90
C GLU A 70 -8.73 10.29 -21.19
N SER A 71 -7.42 10.17 -21.19
CA SER A 71 -6.59 10.32 -22.38
C SER A 71 -5.94 8.99 -22.79
N GLY A 72 -6.74 8.04 -23.19
CA GLY A 72 -6.30 6.81 -23.83
C GLY A 72 -5.65 5.75 -22.93
N VAL A 73 -5.50 4.56 -23.49
CA VAL A 73 -4.91 3.40 -22.82
C VAL A 73 -3.44 3.64 -22.53
N GLY A 74 -3.05 3.46 -21.26
CA GLY A 74 -1.66 3.61 -20.82
C GLY A 74 -1.25 5.01 -20.44
N ASP A 75 -2.13 6.00 -20.56
CA ASP A 75 -1.85 7.35 -20.09
C ASP A 75 -1.78 7.38 -18.55
N PRO A 76 -0.69 7.93 -17.96
CA PRO A 76 -0.56 8.06 -16.51
C PRO A 76 -1.73 8.80 -15.84
N GLU A 77 -2.40 9.71 -16.55
CA GLU A 77 -3.51 10.47 -16.00
C GLU A 77 -4.82 9.67 -15.91
N SER A 78 -4.95 8.60 -16.69
CA SER A 78 -6.07 7.66 -16.57
C SER A 78 -5.93 6.67 -15.41
N ARG A 79 -4.77 6.61 -14.78
CA ARG A 79 -4.50 5.72 -13.67
C ARG A 79 -5.16 6.20 -12.40
N ARG A 80 -5.63 5.24 -11.60
CA ARG A 80 -6.38 5.50 -10.37
C ARG A 80 -5.50 5.38 -9.14
N THR A 81 -5.99 5.94 -8.04
CA THR A 81 -5.31 5.89 -6.74
C THR A 81 -6.32 5.60 -5.66
N ILE A 82 -5.95 4.74 -4.72
CA ILE A 82 -6.67 4.52 -3.47
C ILE A 82 -5.75 4.90 -2.31
N ALA A 83 -6.28 5.67 -1.37
CA ALA A 83 -5.60 6.06 -0.15
C ALA A 83 -6.39 5.61 1.08
N TRP A 84 -5.71 4.97 2.01
CA TRP A 84 -6.22 4.70 3.36
C TRP A 84 -5.41 5.48 4.38
N SER A 85 -6.09 6.02 5.38
CA SER A 85 -5.45 6.49 6.60
C SER A 85 -5.22 5.31 7.54
N ILE A 86 -4.01 5.24 8.10
CA ILE A 86 -3.61 4.27 9.11
C ILE A 86 -3.99 4.85 10.46
N VAL A 87 -4.89 4.18 11.17
CA VAL A 87 -5.49 4.67 12.39
C VAL A 87 -5.20 3.72 13.55
N THR A 88 -4.83 4.26 14.69
CA THR A 88 -4.66 3.52 15.93
C THR A 88 -5.77 3.85 16.92
N GLU A 89 -6.05 2.94 17.84
CA GLU A 89 -6.97 3.15 18.95
C GLU A 89 -6.34 3.93 20.13
N ALA A 90 -5.08 4.34 19.99
CA ALA A 90 -4.45 5.17 21.03
C ALA A 90 -5.01 6.59 20.99
N ASP A 91 -5.31 7.12 22.17
CA ASP A 91 -5.70 8.51 22.36
C ASP A 91 -4.48 9.43 22.21
N HIS A 92 -4.28 9.98 21.00
CA HIS A 92 -3.13 10.82 20.68
C HIS A 92 -3.39 12.31 20.94
N ASP A 93 -4.64 12.72 21.04
CA ASP A 93 -5.02 14.10 21.33
C ASP A 93 -5.34 14.35 22.81
N GLY A 94 -5.49 13.28 23.59
CA GLY A 94 -5.72 13.36 25.03
C GLY A 94 -7.15 13.77 25.41
N ASP A 95 -8.11 13.61 24.50
CA ASP A 95 -9.52 13.95 24.77
C ASP A 95 -10.27 12.86 25.57
N GLY A 96 -9.64 11.70 25.75
CA GLY A 96 -10.18 10.56 26.48
C GLY A 96 -11.08 9.65 25.65
N GLU A 97 -11.23 9.91 24.36
CA GLU A 97 -11.99 9.08 23.44
C GLU A 97 -11.07 8.33 22.46
N LEU A 98 -11.35 7.05 22.23
CA LEU A 98 -10.67 6.22 21.25
C LEU A 98 -11.56 6.12 20.01
N ASP A 99 -11.47 7.10 19.16
CA ASP A 99 -12.29 7.20 17.95
C ASP A 99 -11.48 6.89 16.70
N ALA A 100 -11.66 5.69 16.15
CA ALA A 100 -11.01 5.26 14.93
C ALA A 100 -11.38 6.10 13.69
N ALA A 101 -12.45 6.88 13.76
CA ALA A 101 -12.84 7.82 12.71
C ALA A 101 -12.15 9.19 12.84
N SER A 102 -11.57 9.50 14.00
CA SER A 102 -10.88 10.76 14.24
C SER A 102 -9.62 10.91 13.39
N SER A 103 -9.45 12.06 12.77
CA SER A 103 -8.21 12.39 12.06
C SER A 103 -7.00 12.52 13.00
N ASP A 104 -7.23 12.76 14.29
CA ASP A 104 -6.17 12.90 15.29
C ASP A 104 -5.52 11.56 15.66
N ASN A 105 -6.20 10.45 15.38
CA ASN A 105 -5.66 9.10 15.54
C ASN A 105 -4.86 8.61 14.32
N VAL A 106 -4.76 9.38 13.25
CA VAL A 106 -4.00 9.01 12.05
C VAL A 106 -2.50 9.06 12.34
N ILE A 107 -1.82 7.96 12.06
CA ILE A 107 -0.36 7.80 12.24
C ILE A 107 0.41 7.71 10.93
N GLY A 108 -0.29 7.66 9.82
CA GLY A 108 0.24 7.56 8.48
C GLY A 108 -0.83 7.22 7.46
N MET A 109 -0.38 6.88 6.26
CA MET A 109 -1.24 6.46 5.15
C MET A 109 -0.61 5.32 4.38
N ILE A 110 -1.47 4.51 3.74
CA ILE A 110 -1.06 3.50 2.78
C ILE A 110 -1.85 3.70 1.49
N PHE A 111 -1.17 3.49 0.36
CA PHE A 111 -1.70 3.80 -0.96
C PHE A 111 -1.56 2.61 -1.90
N LEU A 112 -2.54 2.46 -2.78
CA LEU A 112 -2.37 1.82 -4.08
C LEU A 112 -2.40 2.92 -5.13
N ILE A 113 -1.31 3.11 -5.82
CA ILE A 113 -1.08 4.19 -6.79
C ILE A 113 -0.79 3.63 -8.17
N ASP A 114 -1.00 4.47 -9.18
CA ASP A 114 -0.82 4.08 -10.57
C ASP A 114 -1.61 2.81 -10.94
N ILE A 115 -2.81 2.66 -10.38
CA ILE A 115 -3.68 1.52 -10.65
C ILE A 115 -4.07 1.54 -12.12
N ASP A 116 -3.51 0.60 -12.87
CA ASP A 116 -3.74 0.43 -14.29
C ASP A 116 -4.74 -0.73 -14.50
N GLY A 117 -5.95 -0.39 -14.92
CA GLY A 117 -7.00 -1.38 -15.15
C GLY A 117 -6.79 -2.25 -16.40
N TRP A 118 -5.93 -1.83 -17.32
CA TRP A 118 -5.58 -2.58 -18.51
C TRP A 118 -4.49 -3.63 -18.22
N ALA A 119 -3.35 -3.19 -17.68
CA ALA A 119 -2.27 -4.07 -17.29
C ALA A 119 -2.54 -4.81 -15.98
N ARG A 120 -3.55 -4.39 -15.23
CA ARG A 120 -3.88 -4.88 -13.89
C ARG A 120 -2.68 -4.85 -12.94
N SER A 121 -2.07 -3.67 -12.86
CA SER A 121 -0.87 -3.42 -12.07
C SER A 121 -1.10 -2.22 -11.14
N ALA A 122 -0.53 -2.25 -9.96
CA ALA A 122 -0.57 -1.15 -9.02
C ALA A 122 0.71 -1.08 -8.19
N ARG A 123 1.11 0.12 -7.79
CA ARG A 123 2.20 0.33 -6.83
C ARG A 123 1.63 0.50 -5.43
N ILE A 124 2.25 -0.14 -4.45
CA ILE A 124 1.90 0.04 -3.04
C ILE A 124 2.94 0.90 -2.34
N GLN A 125 2.51 1.83 -1.49
CA GLN A 125 3.40 2.68 -0.70
C GLN A 125 2.81 3.00 0.65
N VAL A 126 3.67 2.99 1.69
CA VAL A 126 3.34 3.38 3.05
C VAL A 126 4.12 4.64 3.41
N VAL A 127 3.44 5.62 4.02
CA VAL A 127 4.03 6.84 4.56
C VAL A 127 3.62 6.97 6.02
N LEU A 128 4.58 6.82 6.94
CA LEU A 128 4.35 6.88 8.38
C LEU A 128 4.85 8.19 8.97
N GLY A 129 4.19 8.66 10.02
CA GLY A 129 4.72 9.70 10.87
C GLY A 129 6.08 9.31 11.45
N LYS A 130 6.93 10.30 11.69
CA LYS A 130 8.32 10.10 12.13
C LYS A 130 8.44 9.16 13.34
N ASP A 131 7.60 9.34 14.35
CA ASP A 131 7.65 8.58 15.59
C ASP A 131 7.00 7.19 15.52
N TYR A 132 6.35 6.88 14.39
CA TYR A 132 5.65 5.60 14.17
C TYR A 132 6.43 4.63 13.29
N ARG A 133 7.60 5.03 12.81
CA ARG A 133 8.47 4.20 11.97
C ARG A 133 9.18 3.13 12.77
N GLY A 134 9.46 2.00 12.13
CA GLY A 134 10.22 0.90 12.72
C GLY A 134 9.48 0.09 13.78
N ARG A 135 8.16 0.22 13.87
CA ARG A 135 7.30 -0.50 14.85
C ARG A 135 6.57 -1.70 14.27
N GLY A 136 6.77 -2.01 12.98
CA GLY A 136 6.15 -3.17 12.35
C GLY A 136 4.77 -2.91 11.74
N TYR A 137 4.28 -1.69 11.67
CA TYR A 137 2.96 -1.38 11.11
C TYR A 137 2.82 -1.78 9.64
N SER A 138 3.86 -1.57 8.83
CA SER A 138 3.85 -1.96 7.42
C SER A 138 3.63 -3.46 7.23
N ARG A 139 4.18 -4.28 8.12
CA ARG A 139 4.05 -5.74 8.10
C ARG A 139 2.65 -6.21 8.46
N ASP A 140 1.95 -5.42 9.28
CA ASP A 140 0.55 -5.67 9.61
C ASP A 140 -0.39 -5.34 8.44
N ILE A 141 -0.18 -4.21 7.76
CA ILE A 141 -1.16 -3.68 6.81
C ILE A 141 -0.87 -3.99 5.34
N MET A 142 0.39 -4.06 4.91
CA MET A 142 0.70 -4.29 3.49
C MET A 142 0.14 -5.61 2.95
N PRO A 143 0.29 -6.76 3.63
CA PRO A 143 -0.30 -8.00 3.14
C PRO A 143 -1.82 -7.94 3.00
N ARG A 144 -2.49 -7.18 3.86
CA ARG A 144 -3.95 -7.04 3.86
C ARG A 144 -4.44 -6.18 2.71
N VAL A 145 -3.73 -5.10 2.41
CA VAL A 145 -4.00 -4.26 1.22
C VAL A 145 -3.70 -5.02 -0.07
N MET A 146 -2.64 -5.82 -0.09
CA MET A 146 -2.30 -6.68 -1.24
C MET A 146 -3.35 -7.76 -1.46
N THR A 147 -3.89 -8.34 -0.40
CA THR A 147 -5.00 -9.30 -0.48
C THR A 147 -6.21 -8.68 -1.18
N TYR A 148 -6.59 -7.46 -0.80
CA TYR A 148 -7.63 -6.71 -1.48
C TYR A 148 -7.26 -6.38 -2.94
N GLY A 149 -6.03 -5.96 -3.18
CA GLY A 149 -5.56 -5.64 -4.53
C GLY A 149 -5.61 -6.82 -5.49
N PHE A 150 -5.24 -8.00 -5.04
CA PHE A 150 -5.22 -9.21 -5.85
C PHE A 150 -6.56 -9.94 -5.97
N ALA A 151 -7.44 -9.79 -5.00
CA ALA A 151 -8.73 -10.47 -5.03
C ALA A 151 -9.52 -10.10 -6.28
N PRO A 152 -10.21 -11.08 -6.89
CA PRO A 152 -11.01 -10.80 -8.09
C PRO A 152 -12.15 -9.83 -7.79
N GLU A 153 -12.56 -9.08 -8.80
CA GLU A 153 -13.75 -8.23 -8.72
C GLU A 153 -15.01 -9.10 -8.50
N PRO A 154 -15.97 -8.65 -7.69
CA PRO A 154 -16.07 -7.37 -6.98
C PRO A 154 -15.44 -7.36 -5.59
N ALA A 155 -14.87 -8.48 -5.11
CA ALA A 155 -14.29 -8.58 -3.76
C ALA A 155 -13.02 -7.72 -3.58
N GLY A 156 -12.26 -7.52 -4.66
CA GLY A 156 -11.07 -6.71 -4.72
C GLY A 156 -10.90 -6.03 -6.07
N LEU A 157 -9.67 -5.65 -6.39
CA LEU A 157 -9.34 -4.90 -7.61
C LEU A 157 -8.98 -5.79 -8.80
N GLY A 158 -8.77 -7.09 -8.60
CA GLY A 158 -8.37 -8.01 -9.66
C GLY A 158 -7.00 -7.72 -10.25
N MET A 159 -6.07 -7.18 -9.47
CA MET A 159 -4.71 -6.89 -9.95
C MET A 159 -3.96 -8.19 -10.24
N HIS A 160 -3.10 -8.15 -11.24
CA HIS A 160 -2.19 -9.23 -11.59
C HIS A 160 -0.81 -9.04 -10.94
N ARG A 161 -0.38 -7.78 -10.79
CA ARG A 161 0.94 -7.40 -10.27
C ARG A 161 0.81 -6.24 -9.29
N ILE A 162 1.50 -6.35 -8.15
CA ILE A 162 1.70 -5.25 -7.21
C ILE A 162 3.20 -5.04 -7.04
N TRP A 163 3.65 -3.79 -7.09
CA TRP A 163 5.05 -3.45 -7.07
C TRP A 163 5.38 -2.32 -6.12
N VAL A 164 6.65 -2.23 -5.77
CA VAL A 164 7.25 -1.18 -4.93
C VAL A 164 8.51 -0.65 -5.61
N ALA A 165 8.87 0.57 -5.29
CA ALA A 165 10.12 1.17 -5.73
C ALA A 165 10.87 1.74 -4.53
N VAL A 166 12.16 1.43 -4.42
CA VAL A 166 12.99 1.72 -3.23
C VAL A 166 14.32 2.31 -3.67
N PRO A 167 14.78 3.44 -3.06
CA PRO A 167 16.15 3.90 -3.25
C PRO A 167 17.15 2.79 -2.87
N GLU A 168 18.22 2.64 -3.63
CA GLU A 168 19.23 1.58 -3.42
C GLU A 168 19.82 1.56 -2.00
N GLN A 169 19.87 2.71 -1.35
CA GLN A 169 20.39 2.86 0.00
C GLN A 169 19.43 2.40 1.09
N ASN A 170 18.15 2.27 0.78
CA ASN A 170 17.15 1.83 1.74
C ASN A 170 17.10 0.30 1.86
N THR A 171 18.22 -0.29 2.28
CA THR A 171 18.38 -1.75 2.41
C THR A 171 17.41 -2.37 3.42
N ARG A 172 16.99 -1.60 4.42
CA ARG A 172 15.99 -2.05 5.39
C ARG A 172 14.63 -2.31 4.73
N SER A 173 14.16 -1.40 3.89
CA SER A 173 12.90 -1.58 3.17
C SER A 173 12.98 -2.75 2.18
N VAL A 174 14.10 -2.93 1.49
CA VAL A 174 14.31 -4.09 0.62
C VAL A 174 14.14 -5.40 1.40
N SER A 175 14.76 -5.50 2.58
CA SER A 175 14.66 -6.68 3.44
C SER A 175 13.22 -6.94 3.90
N VAL A 176 12.49 -5.89 4.31
CA VAL A 176 11.08 -5.99 4.71
C VAL A 176 10.22 -6.47 3.54
N TYR A 177 10.40 -5.90 2.36
CA TYR A 177 9.63 -6.30 1.18
C TYR A 177 9.91 -7.74 0.75
N GLN A 178 11.14 -8.19 0.80
CA GLN A 178 11.48 -9.60 0.56
C GLN A 178 10.76 -10.52 1.54
N SER A 179 10.70 -10.16 2.81
CA SER A 179 9.97 -10.91 3.85
C SER A 179 8.46 -10.97 3.59
N LEU A 180 7.90 -9.95 2.94
CA LEU A 180 6.49 -9.89 2.55
C LEU A 180 6.17 -10.68 1.27
N GLY A 181 7.18 -11.17 0.56
CA GLY A 181 7.03 -11.94 -0.67
C GLY A 181 7.35 -11.21 -1.96
N PHE A 182 7.85 -9.96 -1.88
CA PHE A 182 8.35 -9.26 -3.06
C PHE A 182 9.70 -9.81 -3.52
N VAL A 183 9.91 -9.83 -4.82
CA VAL A 183 11.19 -10.20 -5.44
C VAL A 183 11.74 -9.02 -6.25
N PRO A 184 13.07 -8.84 -6.31
CA PRO A 184 13.66 -7.84 -7.18
C PRO A 184 13.30 -8.11 -8.65
N SER A 185 12.77 -7.10 -9.35
CA SER A 185 12.36 -7.21 -10.75
C SER A 185 13.11 -6.28 -11.68
N GLY A 186 13.77 -5.26 -11.14
CA GLY A 186 14.53 -4.34 -11.97
C GLY A 186 15.27 -3.28 -11.17
N ARG A 187 16.11 -2.54 -11.91
CA ARG A 187 16.91 -1.44 -11.39
C ARG A 187 16.92 -0.30 -12.40
N SER A 188 16.45 0.86 -11.98
CA SER A 188 16.53 2.09 -12.76
C SER A 188 17.78 2.85 -12.35
N ARG A 189 18.72 3.01 -13.29
CA ARG A 189 20.01 3.65 -13.01
C ARG A 189 19.85 5.16 -12.90
N ASP A 190 20.53 5.77 -11.94
CA ASP A 190 20.55 7.23 -11.71
C ASP A 190 19.15 7.87 -11.71
N ALA A 191 18.19 7.16 -11.15
CA ALA A 191 16.78 7.54 -11.20
C ALA A 191 16.38 8.60 -10.16
N LEU A 192 17.19 8.77 -9.14
CA LEU A 192 16.90 9.68 -8.01
C LEU A 192 18.11 10.54 -7.70
N TRP A 193 17.87 11.81 -7.34
CA TRP A 193 18.90 12.69 -6.83
C TRP A 193 18.95 12.62 -5.30
N ASN A 194 20.11 12.25 -4.75
CA ASN A 194 20.37 12.30 -3.32
C ASN A 194 21.11 13.60 -2.97
N ALA A 195 20.38 14.58 -2.50
CA ALA A 195 20.92 15.89 -2.16
C ALA A 195 21.93 15.85 -0.99
N SER A 196 21.76 14.92 -0.04
CA SER A 196 22.66 14.80 1.12
C SER A 196 24.03 14.28 0.73
N GLU A 197 24.13 13.43 -0.29
CA GLU A 197 25.37 12.86 -0.79
C GLU A 197 25.85 13.53 -2.09
N ASN A 198 25.08 14.48 -2.59
CA ASN A 198 25.39 15.21 -3.85
C ASN A 198 25.67 14.26 -5.02
N ARG A 199 24.84 13.21 -5.19
CA ARG A 199 24.97 12.22 -6.25
C ARG A 199 23.61 11.65 -6.67
N TYR A 200 23.58 11.09 -7.88
CA TYR A 200 22.47 10.23 -8.27
C TYR A 200 22.53 8.88 -7.57
N GLN A 201 21.38 8.27 -7.42
CA GLN A 201 21.23 6.91 -6.90
C GLN A 201 20.23 6.12 -7.74
N ASP A 202 20.39 4.81 -7.71
CA ASP A 202 19.48 3.91 -8.40
C ASP A 202 18.19 3.70 -7.63
N LEU A 203 17.14 3.38 -8.37
CA LEU A 203 15.86 2.94 -7.85
C LEU A 203 15.71 1.44 -8.08
N ILE A 204 15.50 0.69 -7.02
CA ILE A 204 15.23 -0.74 -7.08
C ILE A 204 13.72 -0.95 -7.16
N VAL A 205 13.29 -1.73 -8.16
CA VAL A 205 11.90 -2.14 -8.33
C VAL A 205 11.76 -3.58 -7.87
N MET A 206 10.76 -3.84 -7.06
CA MET A 206 10.39 -5.17 -6.57
C MET A 206 8.91 -5.39 -6.82
N ASP A 207 8.52 -6.61 -7.10
CA ASP A 207 7.13 -6.95 -7.33
C ASP A 207 6.74 -8.32 -6.81
N THR A 208 5.44 -8.57 -6.82
CA THR A 208 4.86 -9.89 -6.65
C THR A 208 3.66 -10.03 -7.59
N LEU A 209 3.45 -11.23 -8.10
CA LEU A 209 2.34 -11.57 -8.97
C LEU A 209 1.23 -12.27 -8.19
N VAL A 210 0.02 -12.23 -8.71
CA VAL A 210 -1.17 -12.78 -8.05
C VAL A 210 -1.04 -14.25 -7.67
N ASP A 211 -0.36 -15.05 -8.48
CA ASP A 211 -0.13 -16.47 -8.25
C ASP A 211 1.07 -16.78 -7.33
N GLU A 212 1.89 -15.79 -7.04
CA GLU A 212 3.04 -15.89 -6.11
C GLU A 212 2.68 -15.45 -4.69
N PHE A 213 1.66 -14.61 -4.52
CA PHE A 213 1.30 -14.01 -3.25
C PHE A 213 0.45 -14.95 -2.39
N ASP A 214 0.92 -15.26 -1.19
CA ASP A 214 0.20 -16.01 -0.16
C ASP A 214 0.04 -15.12 1.09
N PRO A 215 -1.18 -14.61 1.38
CA PRO A 215 -1.40 -13.72 2.51
C PRO A 215 -1.14 -14.39 3.86
N ILE A 216 -1.39 -15.69 4.00
CA ILE A 216 -1.12 -16.41 5.24
C ILE A 216 0.38 -16.45 5.50
N ARG A 217 1.17 -16.85 4.51
CA ARG A 217 2.63 -16.92 4.63
C ARG A 217 3.24 -15.55 4.91
N SER A 218 2.73 -14.51 4.22
CA SER A 218 3.22 -13.14 4.39
C SER A 218 2.98 -12.60 5.79
N LEU A 219 1.84 -12.92 6.40
CA LEU A 219 1.51 -12.53 7.78
C LEU A 219 2.21 -13.41 8.82
N ASP A 220 2.26 -14.72 8.62
CA ASP A 220 2.90 -15.68 9.52
C ASP A 220 4.39 -15.39 9.74
N ALA A 221 5.06 -14.84 8.74
CA ALA A 221 6.47 -14.44 8.84
C ALA A 221 6.74 -13.46 10.01
N PHE A 222 5.70 -12.75 10.46
CA PHE A 222 5.75 -11.79 11.56
C PHE A 222 4.83 -12.13 12.74
N GLY A 223 4.35 -13.36 12.79
CA GLY A 223 3.44 -13.83 13.85
C GLY A 223 2.03 -13.23 13.79
N MET A 224 1.63 -12.74 12.64
CA MET A 224 0.30 -12.15 12.41
C MET A 224 -0.60 -13.10 11.64
N HIS A 225 -1.90 -12.88 11.70
CA HIS A 225 -2.93 -13.77 11.17
C HIS A 225 -3.86 -13.04 10.21
N VAL A 226 -4.45 -13.78 9.27
CA VAL A 226 -5.55 -13.25 8.45
C VAL A 226 -6.76 -12.93 9.32
N ILE A 227 -7.48 -11.89 8.92
CA ILE A 227 -8.76 -11.51 9.52
C ILE A 227 -9.82 -11.77 8.46
N GLU A 228 -10.66 -12.78 8.67
CA GLU A 228 -11.57 -13.31 7.65
C GLU A 228 -12.58 -12.28 7.11
N ASP A 229 -12.94 -11.30 7.92
CA ASP A 229 -13.87 -10.23 7.54
C ASP A 229 -13.25 -9.20 6.58
N ASN A 230 -11.93 -9.21 6.42
CA ASN A 230 -11.27 -8.29 5.50
C ASN A 230 -11.59 -8.61 4.03
N PRO A 231 -11.65 -7.58 3.17
CA PRO A 231 -11.97 -7.76 1.76
C PRO A 231 -10.93 -8.62 1.06
N GLY A 232 -11.39 -9.60 0.30
CA GLY A 232 -10.56 -10.50 -0.50
C GLY A 232 -10.00 -11.71 0.24
N VAL A 233 -10.15 -11.79 1.56
CA VAL A 233 -9.58 -12.90 2.35
C VAL A 233 -10.26 -14.24 2.02
N LYS A 234 -11.58 -14.28 1.93
CA LYS A 234 -12.31 -15.50 1.58
C LYS A 234 -11.89 -16.06 0.22
N GLU A 235 -11.72 -15.17 -0.75
CA GLU A 235 -11.29 -15.52 -2.11
C GLU A 235 -9.85 -16.04 -2.11
N ALA A 236 -8.95 -15.43 -1.35
CA ALA A 236 -7.56 -15.86 -1.22
C ALA A 236 -7.46 -17.24 -0.54
N LEU A 237 -8.23 -17.49 0.50
CA LEU A 237 -8.26 -18.78 1.19
C LEU A 237 -8.80 -19.88 0.28
N SER A 238 -9.88 -19.65 -0.46
CA SER A 238 -10.43 -20.60 -1.43
C SER A 238 -9.45 -20.94 -2.55
N ALA A 239 -8.74 -19.95 -3.09
CA ALA A 239 -7.72 -20.16 -4.11
C ALA A 239 -6.56 -21.02 -3.59
N ARG A 240 -6.15 -20.80 -2.34
CA ARG A 240 -5.09 -21.58 -1.68
C ARG A 240 -5.51 -23.04 -1.49
N GLU A 241 -6.70 -23.31 -1.01
CA GLU A 241 -7.23 -24.66 -0.83
C GLU A 241 -7.30 -25.42 -2.15
N HIS A 242 -7.76 -24.74 -3.21
CA HIS A 242 -7.83 -25.33 -4.55
C HIS A 242 -6.45 -25.68 -5.09
N SER A 243 -5.46 -24.82 -4.91
CA SER A 243 -4.08 -25.06 -5.31
C SER A 243 -3.46 -26.24 -4.58
N ILE A 244 -3.68 -26.38 -3.28
CA ILE A 244 -3.22 -27.52 -2.48
C ILE A 244 -3.87 -28.82 -2.96
N ALA A 245 -5.16 -28.83 -3.23
CA ALA A 245 -5.88 -30.00 -3.73
C ALA A 245 -5.34 -30.48 -5.10
N ILE A 246 -5.02 -29.56 -6.00
CA ILE A 246 -4.39 -29.87 -7.30
C ILE A 246 -3.01 -30.51 -7.09
N GLN A 247 -2.19 -29.95 -6.22
CA GLN A 247 -0.85 -30.48 -5.92
C GLN A 247 -0.91 -31.89 -5.35
N LEU A 248 -1.80 -32.15 -4.40
CA LEU A 248 -1.99 -33.47 -3.82
C LEU A 248 -2.43 -34.51 -4.87
N ASN A 249 -3.33 -34.15 -5.75
CA ASN A 249 -3.79 -35.03 -6.83
C ASN A 249 -2.72 -35.30 -7.90
N SER A 250 -1.74 -34.40 -8.07
CA SER A 250 -0.63 -34.61 -9.01
C SER A 250 0.47 -35.52 -8.49
N VAL A 251 0.61 -35.64 -7.17
CA VAL A 251 1.60 -36.53 -6.52
C VAL A 251 1.16 -37.97 -6.51
N HIS A 252 -0.14 -38.26 -6.68
CA HIS A 252 -0.71 -39.62 -6.68
C HIS A 252 -0.94 -40.20 -8.09
N LYS A 253 -0.41 -39.57 -9.14
CA LYS A 253 -0.34 -40.09 -10.50
C LYS A 253 1.09 -40.44 -10.87
#